data_4647c3c19d4d9c97db5a064e7b76b325
#
_entry.id   4647c3c19d4d9c97db5a064e7b76b325
#
_cell.length_a   1.000
_cell.length_b   1.000
_cell.length_c   1.000
_cell.angle_alpha   90.00
_cell.angle_beta   90.00
_cell.angle_gamma   90.00
#
_symmetry.space_group_name_H-M   'P 1'
#
loop_
_entity.id
_entity.type
_entity.pdbx_description
1 polymer ?
#
loop_
_entity_poly.entity_id
_entity_poly.type
_entity_poly.pdbx_seq_one_letter_code
_entity_poly.pdbx_strand_id
1 'polypeptide(L)'
;MTPPEDQQSARIAAAGCRTAFGDARATRAALAAEKRALQFLPVLGSDGGETAPLALVAGHTLTETVPPNWLFCIDALASEIPPGPWGGPSHPVFVTSSNFGVGSLHAFSRDRDPRHLAYGAPFITVEALRRRLGWGANVAIVSHACVSAHIGLLLASRVLNAGMAERALVFTFDFISPFVAGGFHALKILNGSMPAPYAERPAGSIGLGDGAAFAVLARGGAGPCLSAHSVHNEMHHVTANRADGGGFEACFSPVAGAAAGRRLWIKGHGTGTLEAGRLEAQALARLFPGAPLVSWKGSLGHTLGSCGLVELAIALEAVGAGQAPGTVGGGPPWFADNVAASSFSTRDYDGVLLTSNAFGGAHAAFLLSHD
;
A
#
# COMPACT_ATOMS: atom_id res chain seq x y z
N MET A 1 38.09 -9.17 -3.56
CA MET A 1 37.55 -7.83 -3.85
C MET A 1 36.08 -7.90 -3.55
N THR A 2 35.63 -7.29 -2.47
CA THR A 2 34.19 -7.06 -2.23
C THR A 2 33.68 -6.13 -3.33
N PRO A 3 32.56 -6.46 -3.99
CA PRO A 3 31.96 -5.54 -4.98
C PRO A 3 31.64 -4.21 -4.29
N PRO A 4 31.65 -3.08 -5.00
CA PRO A 4 31.27 -1.80 -4.45
C PRO A 4 29.86 -1.91 -3.80
N GLU A 5 29.63 -1.20 -2.71
CA GLU A 5 28.39 -1.26 -1.90
C GLU A 5 27.11 -1.09 -2.74
N ASP A 6 27.16 -0.27 -3.80
CA ASP A 6 26.05 -0.06 -4.76
C ASP A 6 25.62 -1.32 -5.52
N GLN A 7 26.50 -2.29 -5.75
CA GLN A 7 26.16 -3.53 -6.47
C GLN A 7 25.49 -4.57 -5.56
N GLN A 8 25.41 -4.33 -4.25
CA GLN A 8 24.81 -5.26 -3.30
C GLN A 8 23.41 -4.83 -2.83
N SER A 9 22.99 -3.62 -3.11
CA SER A 9 21.69 -3.09 -2.68
C SER A 9 20.53 -3.79 -3.39
N ALA A 10 19.43 -4.01 -2.66
CA ALA A 10 18.21 -4.56 -3.22
C ALA A 10 17.58 -3.59 -4.22
N ARG A 11 17.27 -4.07 -5.41
CA ARG A 11 16.65 -3.30 -6.50
C ARG A 11 15.30 -3.90 -6.90
N ILE A 12 14.38 -3.06 -7.34
CA ILE A 12 13.08 -3.50 -7.84
C ILE A 12 13.26 -3.93 -9.30
N ALA A 13 13.23 -5.22 -9.54
CA ALA A 13 13.37 -5.81 -10.88
C ALA A 13 12.04 -5.82 -11.66
N ALA A 14 10.91 -5.95 -10.96
CA ALA A 14 9.58 -5.89 -11.55
C ALA A 14 8.56 -5.53 -10.45
N ALA A 15 7.49 -4.85 -10.84
CA ALA A 15 6.34 -4.62 -9.97
C ALA A 15 5.06 -4.49 -10.79
N GLY A 16 3.93 -4.83 -10.19
CA GLY A 16 2.62 -4.66 -10.78
C GLY A 16 1.55 -4.57 -9.72
N CYS A 17 0.39 -4.02 -10.09
CA CYS A 17 -0.75 -3.97 -9.18
C CYS A 17 -2.08 -4.14 -9.89
N ARG A 18 -3.12 -4.37 -9.10
CA ARG A 18 -4.53 -4.29 -9.47
C ARG A 18 -5.27 -3.39 -8.50
N THR A 19 -6.02 -2.47 -9.06
CA THR A 19 -6.91 -1.54 -8.36
C THR A 19 -8.25 -1.48 -9.08
N ALA A 20 -9.16 -0.67 -8.60
CA ALA A 20 -10.43 -0.41 -9.28
C ALA A 20 -10.29 0.15 -10.72
N PHE A 21 -9.13 0.71 -11.07
CA PHE A 21 -8.82 1.19 -12.43
C PHE A 21 -8.07 0.15 -13.30
N GLY A 22 -7.77 -1.03 -12.76
CA GLY A 22 -7.01 -2.07 -13.44
C GLY A 22 -5.55 -2.14 -13.02
N ASP A 23 -4.62 -2.27 -13.96
CA ASP A 23 -3.18 -2.39 -13.71
C ASP A 23 -2.54 -1.05 -13.29
N ALA A 24 -1.25 -1.07 -12.99
CA ALA A 24 -0.51 0.11 -12.52
C ALA A 24 -0.53 1.26 -13.56
N ARG A 25 -0.42 0.94 -14.84
CA ARG A 25 -0.43 1.92 -15.94
C ARG A 25 -1.80 2.58 -16.08
N ALA A 26 -2.87 1.79 -16.12
CA ALA A 26 -4.23 2.28 -16.20
C ALA A 26 -4.58 3.13 -14.96
N THR A 27 -4.14 2.67 -13.78
CA THR A 27 -4.33 3.38 -12.52
C THR A 27 -3.62 4.73 -12.54
N ARG A 28 -2.33 4.78 -12.92
CA ARG A 28 -1.59 6.04 -13.05
C ARG A 28 -2.29 7.01 -14.02
N ALA A 29 -2.73 6.49 -15.18
CA ALA A 29 -3.41 7.32 -16.18
C ALA A 29 -4.73 7.89 -15.66
N ALA A 30 -5.52 7.10 -14.92
CA ALA A 30 -6.76 7.55 -14.30
C ALA A 30 -6.52 8.62 -13.23
N LEU A 31 -5.48 8.43 -12.39
CA LEU A 31 -5.07 9.41 -11.39
C LEU A 31 -4.60 10.72 -12.02
N ALA A 32 -3.79 10.67 -13.10
CA ALA A 32 -3.35 11.85 -13.83
C ALA A 32 -4.51 12.62 -14.49
N ALA A 33 -5.60 11.91 -14.79
CA ALA A 33 -6.87 12.51 -15.26
C ALA A 33 -7.83 12.85 -14.11
N GLU A 34 -7.35 12.87 -12.87
CA GLU A 34 -8.10 13.22 -11.63
C GLU A 34 -9.39 12.39 -11.43
N LYS A 35 -9.46 11.19 -12.03
CA LYS A 35 -10.61 10.30 -11.86
C LYS A 35 -10.68 9.75 -10.46
N ARG A 36 -11.90 9.48 -9.98
CA ARG A 36 -12.17 8.79 -8.73
C ARG A 36 -12.81 7.44 -8.98
N ALA A 37 -12.28 6.39 -8.36
CA ALA A 37 -12.89 5.07 -8.34
C ALA A 37 -13.89 4.89 -7.20
N LEU A 38 -13.76 5.71 -6.15
CA LEU A 38 -14.64 5.66 -4.98
C LEU A 38 -16.08 5.96 -5.35
N GLN A 39 -16.97 5.07 -4.91
CA GLN A 39 -18.43 5.17 -5.04
C GLN A 39 -19.06 4.92 -3.68
N PHE A 40 -20.21 5.53 -3.41
CA PHE A 40 -20.97 5.24 -2.19
C PHE A 40 -21.67 3.90 -2.36
N LEU A 41 -21.17 2.88 -1.66
CA LEU A 41 -21.73 1.53 -1.65
C LEU A 41 -22.27 1.19 -0.26
N PRO A 42 -23.31 0.33 -0.16
CA PRO A 42 -23.84 -0.13 1.12
C PRO A 42 -22.77 -0.83 1.96
N VAL A 43 -22.68 -0.48 3.24
CA VAL A 43 -21.66 -1.03 4.16
C VAL A 43 -22.20 -2.23 4.92
N LEU A 44 -23.44 -2.18 5.38
CA LEU A 44 -24.10 -3.15 6.23
C LEU A 44 -25.44 -3.54 5.60
N GLY A 45 -25.46 -4.59 4.80
CA GLY A 45 -26.71 -5.24 4.39
C GLY A 45 -27.79 -4.36 3.73
N SER A 46 -28.75 -5.00 3.17
CA SER A 46 -29.63 -4.56 2.11
C SER A 46 -30.79 -3.62 2.45
N ASP A 47 -30.95 -3.12 3.66
CA ASP A 47 -32.20 -2.52 4.08
C ASP A 47 -32.19 -0.98 4.19
N GLY A 48 -31.64 -0.30 3.19
CA GLY A 48 -31.53 1.16 3.20
C GLY A 48 -30.39 1.64 4.09
N GLY A 49 -29.43 0.77 4.32
CA GLY A 49 -28.30 0.96 5.20
C GLY A 49 -27.36 2.08 4.78
N GLU A 50 -26.50 2.44 5.70
CA GLU A 50 -25.48 3.45 5.54
C GLU A 50 -24.54 3.08 4.40
N THR A 51 -24.12 4.08 3.64
CA THR A 51 -23.17 3.93 2.54
C THR A 51 -21.81 4.51 2.90
N ALA A 52 -20.76 3.96 2.31
CA ALA A 52 -19.41 4.46 2.46
C ALA A 52 -18.69 4.55 1.12
N PRO A 53 -17.68 5.43 0.98
CA PRO A 53 -16.88 5.51 -0.22
C PRO A 53 -15.96 4.29 -0.33
N LEU A 54 -16.29 3.40 -1.27
CA LEU A 54 -15.55 2.16 -1.57
C LEU A 54 -15.15 2.12 -3.04
N ALA A 55 -13.99 1.53 -3.34
CA ALA A 55 -13.47 1.32 -4.69
C ALA A 55 -13.14 -0.16 -4.87
N LEU A 56 -13.99 -0.88 -5.59
CA LEU A 56 -13.84 -2.32 -5.83
C LEU A 56 -13.18 -2.58 -7.19
N VAL A 57 -12.31 -3.57 -7.25
CA VAL A 57 -11.77 -4.08 -8.51
C VAL A 57 -12.93 -4.60 -9.38
N ALA A 58 -12.86 -4.35 -10.68
CA ALA A 58 -13.91 -4.80 -11.62
C ALA A 58 -14.12 -6.31 -11.50
N GLY A 59 -15.36 -6.70 -11.26
CA GLY A 59 -15.77 -8.10 -11.02
C GLY A 59 -15.76 -8.54 -9.56
N HIS A 60 -15.16 -7.78 -8.65
CA HIS A 60 -15.30 -8.00 -7.21
C HIS A 60 -16.61 -7.39 -6.70
N THR A 61 -17.25 -8.05 -5.75
CA THR A 61 -18.45 -7.60 -5.06
C THR A 61 -18.33 -7.85 -3.56
N LEU A 62 -19.08 -7.10 -2.76
CA LEU A 62 -19.13 -7.31 -1.31
C LEU A 62 -19.82 -8.61 -0.89
N THR A 63 -20.39 -9.37 -1.84
CA THR A 63 -20.97 -10.68 -1.56
C THR A 63 -19.85 -11.72 -1.41
N GLU A 64 -19.76 -12.32 -0.25
CA GLU A 64 -18.83 -13.41 0.00
C GLU A 64 -19.25 -14.67 -0.75
N THR A 65 -18.35 -15.24 -1.54
CA THR A 65 -18.56 -16.44 -2.34
C THR A 65 -17.54 -17.53 -2.03
N VAL A 66 -17.80 -18.74 -2.49
CA VAL A 66 -16.86 -19.88 -2.39
C VAL A 66 -16.68 -20.50 -3.78
N PRO A 67 -15.48 -20.43 -4.37
CA PRO A 67 -14.29 -19.73 -3.86
C PRO A 67 -14.50 -18.20 -3.81
N PRO A 68 -13.64 -17.46 -3.07
CA PRO A 68 -13.74 -16.01 -3.01
C PRO A 68 -13.71 -15.37 -4.40
N ASN A 69 -14.62 -14.43 -4.64
CA ASN A 69 -14.79 -13.81 -5.96
C ASN A 69 -13.61 -12.89 -6.37
N TRP A 70 -12.69 -12.57 -5.47
CA TRP A 70 -11.48 -11.81 -5.77
C TRP A 70 -10.31 -12.66 -6.32
N LEU A 71 -10.42 -14.00 -6.33
CA LEU A 71 -9.32 -14.87 -6.80
C LEU A 71 -8.93 -14.63 -8.26
N PHE A 72 -9.87 -14.23 -9.12
CA PHE A 72 -9.55 -13.86 -10.50
C PHE A 72 -8.53 -12.72 -10.59
N CYS A 73 -8.61 -11.76 -9.65
CA CYS A 73 -7.67 -10.64 -9.57
C CYS A 73 -6.26 -11.13 -9.19
N ILE A 74 -6.18 -12.08 -8.25
CA ILE A 74 -4.91 -12.73 -7.88
C ILE A 74 -4.30 -13.45 -9.09
N ASP A 75 -5.09 -14.23 -9.84
CA ASP A 75 -4.61 -14.96 -11.01
C ASP A 75 -4.10 -14.00 -12.10
N ALA A 76 -4.86 -12.95 -12.38
CA ALA A 76 -4.47 -11.94 -13.35
C ALA A 76 -3.17 -11.23 -12.96
N LEU A 77 -3.01 -10.90 -11.67
CA LEU A 77 -1.79 -10.28 -11.16
C LEU A 77 -0.61 -11.26 -11.22
N ALA A 78 -0.82 -12.50 -10.81
CA ALA A 78 0.22 -13.53 -10.77
C ALA A 78 0.77 -13.85 -12.17
N SER A 79 -0.04 -13.73 -13.23
CA SER A 79 0.41 -13.93 -14.61
C SER A 79 1.45 -12.90 -15.09
N GLU A 80 1.58 -11.78 -14.38
CA GLU A 80 2.56 -10.73 -14.68
C GLU A 80 3.88 -10.91 -13.90
N ILE A 81 3.90 -11.79 -12.90
CA ILE A 81 5.11 -12.06 -12.13
C ILE A 81 6.13 -12.75 -13.07
N PRO A 82 7.36 -12.21 -13.21
CA PRO A 82 8.39 -12.85 -14.01
C PRO A 82 8.59 -14.32 -13.57
N PRO A 83 8.78 -15.23 -14.52
CA PRO A 83 9.02 -16.64 -14.20
C PRO A 83 10.20 -16.84 -13.24
N GLY A 84 10.05 -17.79 -12.34
CA GLY A 84 11.09 -18.12 -11.36
C GLY A 84 10.65 -19.21 -10.39
N PRO A 85 11.59 -19.82 -9.67
CA PRO A 85 11.31 -20.88 -8.69
C PRO A 85 10.85 -20.26 -7.36
N TRP A 86 9.77 -19.47 -7.41
CA TRP A 86 9.24 -18.75 -6.26
C TRP A 86 8.87 -19.69 -5.12
N GLY A 87 9.27 -19.36 -3.90
CA GLY A 87 9.16 -20.21 -2.73
C GLY A 87 10.25 -21.30 -2.65
N GLY A 88 11.23 -21.27 -3.54
CA GLY A 88 12.45 -22.09 -3.45
C GLY A 88 13.48 -21.49 -2.48
N PRO A 89 14.60 -22.18 -2.22
CA PRO A 89 15.60 -21.76 -1.22
C PRO A 89 16.17 -20.34 -1.45
N SER A 90 16.52 -20.01 -2.69
CA SER A 90 17.11 -18.69 -3.05
C SER A 90 16.05 -17.66 -3.50
N HIS A 91 14.77 -18.02 -3.52
CA HIS A 91 13.68 -17.20 -4.05
C HIS A 91 12.48 -17.14 -3.08
N PRO A 92 12.67 -16.62 -1.84
CA PRO A 92 11.60 -16.55 -0.86
C PRO A 92 10.44 -15.69 -1.35
N VAL A 93 9.24 -16.02 -0.87
CA VAL A 93 8.02 -15.25 -1.08
C VAL A 93 7.55 -14.68 0.25
N PHE A 94 7.27 -13.38 0.29
CA PHE A 94 6.68 -12.68 1.43
C PHE A 94 5.25 -12.31 1.05
N VAL A 95 4.27 -12.99 1.63
CA VAL A 95 2.85 -12.69 1.41
C VAL A 95 2.38 -11.74 2.49
N THR A 96 1.87 -10.58 2.10
CA THR A 96 1.46 -9.53 3.03
C THR A 96 -0.01 -9.16 2.86
N SER A 97 -0.71 -8.97 3.95
CA SER A 97 -2.10 -8.50 4.00
C SER A 97 -2.45 -8.05 5.41
N SER A 98 -3.42 -7.18 5.55
CA SER A 98 -4.02 -6.86 6.84
C SER A 98 -5.26 -7.72 7.14
N ASN A 99 -5.90 -8.25 6.12
CA ASN A 99 -7.18 -8.95 6.23
C ASN A 99 -7.09 -10.46 5.93
N PHE A 100 -6.20 -10.86 5.04
CA PHE A 100 -6.11 -12.21 4.48
C PHE A 100 -7.48 -12.76 4.05
N GLY A 101 -8.11 -13.61 4.78
CA GLY A 101 -9.40 -14.21 4.44
C GLY A 101 -10.50 -13.89 5.45
N VAL A 102 -10.42 -12.78 6.16
CA VAL A 102 -11.39 -12.44 7.22
C VAL A 102 -12.83 -12.39 6.74
N GLY A 103 -13.08 -11.97 5.49
CA GLY A 103 -14.41 -11.99 4.88
C GLY A 103 -15.00 -13.41 4.82
N SER A 104 -14.21 -14.39 4.37
CA SER A 104 -14.62 -15.80 4.36
C SER A 104 -14.90 -16.34 5.76
N LEU A 105 -14.10 -15.97 6.77
CA LEU A 105 -14.37 -16.35 8.15
C LEU A 105 -15.67 -15.72 8.67
N HIS A 106 -15.94 -14.47 8.32
CA HIS A 106 -17.19 -13.81 8.65
C HIS A 106 -18.38 -14.47 7.95
N ALA A 107 -18.28 -14.84 6.67
CA ALA A 107 -19.31 -15.59 5.95
C ALA A 107 -19.60 -16.92 6.64
N PHE A 108 -18.56 -17.70 7.02
CA PHE A 108 -18.73 -18.92 7.78
C PHE A 108 -19.47 -18.68 9.11
N SER A 109 -19.22 -17.58 9.79
CA SER A 109 -19.92 -17.27 11.04
C SER A 109 -21.43 -17.08 10.85
N ARG A 110 -21.87 -16.67 9.65
CA ARG A 110 -23.27 -16.41 9.31
C ARG A 110 -24.01 -17.63 8.79
N ASP A 111 -23.42 -18.32 7.81
CA ASP A 111 -24.11 -19.41 7.06
C ASP A 111 -23.65 -20.82 7.47
N ARG A 112 -22.55 -20.93 8.22
CA ARG A 112 -21.93 -22.18 8.67
C ARG A 112 -21.45 -23.09 7.53
N ASP A 113 -21.29 -22.57 6.33
CA ASP A 113 -20.73 -23.33 5.22
C ASP A 113 -19.21 -23.55 5.43
N PRO A 114 -18.76 -24.80 5.68
CA PRO A 114 -17.35 -25.07 5.98
C PRO A 114 -16.41 -24.77 4.79
N ARG A 115 -16.94 -24.63 3.58
CA ARG A 115 -16.13 -24.29 2.40
C ARG A 115 -15.47 -22.92 2.53
N HIS A 116 -16.08 -22.00 3.27
CA HIS A 116 -15.47 -20.69 3.57
C HIS A 116 -14.16 -20.81 4.35
N LEU A 117 -13.99 -21.85 5.17
CA LEU A 117 -12.79 -22.05 5.98
C LEU A 117 -11.52 -22.28 5.15
N ALA A 118 -11.66 -22.67 3.86
CA ALA A 118 -10.53 -22.80 2.94
C ALA A 118 -9.75 -21.48 2.72
N TYR A 119 -10.34 -20.35 3.11
CA TYR A 119 -9.74 -19.01 3.02
C TYR A 119 -9.93 -18.19 4.31
N GLY A 120 -10.33 -18.82 5.41
CA GLY A 120 -10.79 -18.10 6.60
C GLY A 120 -9.69 -17.65 7.57
N ALA A 121 -8.46 -18.14 7.45
CA ALA A 121 -7.36 -17.80 8.34
C ALA A 121 -6.08 -17.49 7.54
N PRO A 122 -5.19 -16.63 8.04
CA PRO A 122 -4.02 -16.16 7.29
C PRO A 122 -3.19 -17.30 6.68
N PHE A 123 -2.79 -18.28 7.48
CA PHE A 123 -1.95 -19.37 6.98
C PHE A 123 -2.71 -20.32 6.03
N ILE A 124 -4.01 -20.53 6.22
CA ILE A 124 -4.84 -21.34 5.32
C ILE A 124 -4.98 -20.63 3.97
N THR A 125 -5.30 -19.35 4.00
CA THR A 125 -5.41 -18.52 2.79
C THR A 125 -4.10 -18.51 2.01
N VAL A 126 -2.98 -18.27 2.69
CA VAL A 126 -1.66 -18.25 2.05
C VAL A 126 -1.27 -19.61 1.49
N GLU A 127 -1.57 -20.70 2.20
CA GLU A 127 -1.32 -22.05 1.69
C GLU A 127 -2.20 -22.40 0.47
N ALA A 128 -3.46 -21.95 0.46
CA ALA A 128 -4.33 -22.08 -0.71
C ALA A 128 -3.78 -21.31 -1.93
N LEU A 129 -3.31 -20.08 -1.71
CA LEU A 129 -2.66 -19.27 -2.76
C LEU A 129 -1.34 -19.88 -3.22
N ARG A 130 -0.49 -20.33 -2.29
CA ARG A 130 0.78 -20.98 -2.59
C ARG A 130 0.59 -22.17 -3.55
N ARG A 131 -0.38 -23.04 -3.25
CA ARG A 131 -0.73 -24.21 -4.12
C ARG A 131 -1.27 -23.75 -5.47
N ARG A 132 -2.17 -22.77 -5.47
CA ARG A 132 -2.79 -22.22 -6.68
C ARG A 132 -1.76 -21.62 -7.63
N LEU A 133 -0.76 -20.91 -7.08
CA LEU A 133 0.26 -20.20 -7.83
C LEU A 133 1.54 -21.02 -8.08
N GLY A 134 1.56 -22.27 -7.62
CA GLY A 134 2.70 -23.18 -7.83
C GLY A 134 3.98 -22.78 -7.10
N TRP A 135 3.88 -22.04 -5.99
CA TRP A 135 5.05 -21.64 -5.21
C TRP A 135 5.57 -22.80 -4.34
N GLY A 136 6.88 -22.82 -4.10
CA GLY A 136 7.51 -23.73 -3.12
C GLY A 136 7.16 -23.40 -1.68
N ALA A 137 7.83 -24.06 -0.73
CA ALA A 137 7.50 -23.96 0.70
C ALA A 137 8.10 -22.75 1.42
N ASN A 138 9.07 -22.03 0.81
CA ASN A 138 9.72 -20.86 1.42
C ASN A 138 8.84 -19.63 1.27
N VAL A 139 7.74 -19.60 2.02
CA VAL A 139 6.73 -18.53 2.03
C VAL A 139 6.58 -18.00 3.44
N ALA A 140 6.81 -16.71 3.64
CA ALA A 140 6.60 -16.02 4.90
C ALA A 140 5.28 -15.22 4.85
N ILE A 141 4.56 -15.19 5.96
CA ILE A 141 3.32 -14.43 6.14
C ILE A 141 3.64 -13.18 6.97
N VAL A 142 3.25 -12.02 6.46
CA VAL A 142 3.48 -10.73 7.13
C VAL A 142 2.17 -9.99 7.28
N SER A 143 1.81 -9.64 8.52
CA SER A 143 0.64 -8.82 8.83
C SER A 143 1.00 -7.76 9.87
N HIS A 144 0.89 -6.51 9.50
CA HIS A 144 1.08 -5.37 10.40
C HIS A 144 0.22 -4.17 9.94
N ALA A 145 -1.09 -4.37 9.93
CA ALA A 145 -2.07 -3.38 9.48
C ALA A 145 -1.64 -2.73 8.13
N CYS A 146 -1.77 -1.42 8.00
CA CYS A 146 -1.51 -0.69 6.74
C CYS A 146 -0.03 -0.64 6.32
N VAL A 147 0.91 -0.99 7.21
CA VAL A 147 2.36 -1.05 6.88
C VAL A 147 2.83 -2.45 6.46
N SER A 148 1.92 -3.43 6.33
CA SER A 148 2.27 -4.83 6.02
C SER A 148 3.16 -4.95 4.78
N ALA A 149 2.78 -4.32 3.68
CA ALA A 149 3.55 -4.37 2.43
C ALA A 149 4.96 -3.74 2.59
N HIS A 150 5.09 -2.65 3.34
CA HIS A 150 6.38 -2.04 3.64
C HIS A 150 7.28 -2.98 4.45
N ILE A 151 6.73 -3.69 5.43
CA ILE A 151 7.49 -4.68 6.19
C ILE A 151 7.91 -5.86 5.30
N GLY A 152 7.04 -6.30 4.38
CA GLY A 152 7.39 -7.30 3.38
C GLY A 152 8.59 -6.87 2.52
N LEU A 153 8.60 -5.62 2.02
CA LEU A 153 9.72 -5.05 1.27
C LEU A 153 11.00 -4.97 2.11
N LEU A 154 10.88 -4.55 3.38
CA LEU A 154 12.01 -4.50 4.31
C LEU A 154 12.63 -5.88 4.52
N LEU A 155 11.82 -6.90 4.76
CA LEU A 155 12.30 -8.27 4.96
C LEU A 155 12.95 -8.83 3.70
N ALA A 156 12.33 -8.63 2.53
CA ALA A 156 12.88 -9.01 1.23
C ALA A 156 14.24 -8.33 0.98
N SER A 157 14.34 -7.02 1.22
CA SER A 157 15.61 -6.28 1.11
C SER A 157 16.69 -6.83 2.04
N ARG A 158 16.34 -7.12 3.30
CA ARG A 158 17.30 -7.65 4.29
C ARG A 158 17.86 -9.02 3.90
N VAL A 159 17.03 -9.95 3.43
CA VAL A 159 17.52 -11.28 3.03
C VAL A 159 18.39 -11.21 1.78
N LEU A 160 18.09 -10.29 0.86
CA LEU A 160 18.92 -10.02 -0.32
C LEU A 160 20.27 -9.39 0.06
N ASN A 161 20.25 -8.33 0.85
CA ASN A 161 21.47 -7.63 1.28
C ASN A 161 22.39 -8.52 2.14
N ALA A 162 21.80 -9.46 2.91
CA ALA A 162 22.53 -10.48 3.65
C ALA A 162 23.08 -11.61 2.76
N GLY A 163 22.79 -11.63 1.46
CA GLY A 163 23.21 -12.70 0.55
C GLY A 163 22.48 -14.04 0.76
N MET A 164 21.36 -14.03 1.51
CA MET A 164 20.58 -15.23 1.82
C MET A 164 19.61 -15.61 0.68
N ALA A 165 19.38 -14.71 -0.27
CA ALA A 165 18.53 -14.92 -1.43
C ALA A 165 19.13 -14.24 -2.66
N GLU A 166 18.79 -14.73 -3.84
CA GLU A 166 19.14 -14.12 -5.14
C GLU A 166 18.07 -13.15 -5.60
N ARG A 167 16.82 -13.55 -5.43
CA ARG A 167 15.62 -12.75 -5.72
C ARG A 167 14.60 -12.99 -4.61
N ALA A 168 13.74 -12.04 -4.36
CA ALA A 168 12.63 -12.18 -3.44
C ALA A 168 11.35 -11.64 -4.07
N LEU A 169 10.24 -12.33 -3.84
CA LEU A 169 8.91 -11.89 -4.24
C LEU A 169 8.18 -11.36 -3.02
N VAL A 170 7.72 -10.12 -3.07
CA VAL A 170 6.71 -9.60 -2.14
C VAL A 170 5.38 -9.57 -2.86
N PHE A 171 4.39 -10.26 -2.31
CA PHE A 171 3.06 -10.36 -2.86
C PHE A 171 2.04 -9.89 -1.82
N THR A 172 1.16 -8.99 -2.21
CA THR A 172 0.20 -8.38 -1.29
C THR A 172 -1.20 -8.37 -1.85
N PHE A 173 -2.19 -8.45 -0.99
CA PHE A 173 -3.59 -8.28 -1.37
C PHE A 173 -4.44 -7.90 -0.16
N ASP A 174 -5.39 -7.02 -0.36
CA ASP A 174 -6.51 -6.77 0.54
C ASP A 174 -7.74 -6.45 -0.30
N PHE A 175 -8.80 -7.19 -0.09
CA PHE A 175 -10.10 -6.99 -0.72
C PHE A 175 -11.14 -6.64 0.33
N ILE A 176 -11.99 -5.68 0.01
CA ILE A 176 -12.99 -5.19 0.95
C ILE A 176 -14.09 -6.24 1.09
N SER A 177 -14.39 -6.60 2.34
CA SER A 177 -15.53 -7.42 2.69
C SER A 177 -16.53 -6.63 3.52
N PRO A 178 -17.76 -7.09 3.69
CA PRO A 178 -18.73 -6.49 4.60
C PRO A 178 -18.18 -6.35 6.03
N PHE A 179 -17.40 -7.34 6.49
CA PHE A 179 -16.76 -7.30 7.80
C PHE A 179 -15.76 -6.16 7.92
N VAL A 180 -14.90 -5.98 6.92
CA VAL A 180 -13.88 -4.91 6.90
C VAL A 180 -14.56 -3.55 6.82
N ALA A 181 -15.48 -3.36 5.87
CA ALA A 181 -16.18 -2.09 5.71
C ALA A 181 -16.99 -1.74 6.97
N GLY A 182 -17.70 -2.71 7.56
CA GLY A 182 -18.45 -2.53 8.80
C GLY A 182 -17.55 -2.18 9.99
N GLY A 183 -16.36 -2.79 10.10
CA GLY A 183 -15.39 -2.49 11.14
C GLY A 183 -14.88 -1.04 11.08
N PHE A 184 -14.51 -0.56 9.91
CA PHE A 184 -14.08 0.84 9.72
C PHE A 184 -15.23 1.83 9.90
N HIS A 185 -16.44 1.46 9.51
CA HIS A 185 -17.65 2.25 9.75
C HIS A 185 -17.95 2.38 11.25
N ALA A 186 -17.87 1.27 12.00
CA ALA A 186 -18.06 1.27 13.45
C ALA A 186 -17.04 2.16 14.19
N LEU A 187 -15.84 2.33 13.67
CA LEU A 187 -14.82 3.26 14.16
C LEU A 187 -15.12 4.74 13.80
N LYS A 188 -16.21 5.01 13.06
CA LYS A 188 -16.65 6.35 12.64
C LYS A 188 -15.65 7.11 11.74
N ILE A 189 -14.71 6.41 11.12
CA ILE A 189 -13.76 6.97 10.17
C ILE A 189 -14.19 6.81 8.71
N LEU A 190 -15.08 5.87 8.42
CA LEU A 190 -15.93 5.84 7.24
C LEU A 190 -17.24 6.58 7.57
N ASN A 191 -17.24 7.91 7.48
CA ASN A 191 -18.33 8.74 7.98
C ASN A 191 -19.30 9.21 6.88
N GLY A 192 -19.31 8.54 5.72
CA GLY A 192 -20.19 8.89 4.61
C GLY A 192 -19.75 10.09 3.77
N SER A 193 -18.56 10.64 4.02
CA SER A 193 -17.97 11.71 3.21
C SER A 193 -16.85 11.18 2.32
N MET A 194 -16.68 11.76 1.12
CA MET A 194 -15.53 11.45 0.28
C MET A 194 -14.23 11.89 0.95
N PRO A 195 -13.17 11.08 0.93
CA PRO A 195 -11.87 11.45 1.49
C PRO A 195 -11.26 12.64 0.77
N ALA A 196 -10.60 13.50 1.54
CA ALA A 196 -9.90 14.68 1.06
C ALA A 196 -8.47 14.69 1.67
N PRO A 197 -7.53 13.91 1.08
CA PRO A 197 -6.18 13.82 1.59
C PRO A 197 -5.52 15.18 1.76
N TYR A 198 -4.93 15.41 2.93
CA TYR A 198 -4.18 16.61 3.32
C TYR A 198 -4.96 17.94 3.30
N ALA A 199 -6.26 17.94 3.01
CA ALA A 199 -7.07 19.14 3.03
C ALA A 199 -7.64 19.43 4.44
N GLU A 200 -7.68 20.71 4.82
CA GLU A 200 -8.26 21.19 6.09
C GLU A 200 -9.79 21.24 5.98
N ARG A 201 -10.45 20.10 6.08
CA ARG A 201 -11.91 20.01 6.02
C ARG A 201 -12.51 19.72 7.40
N PRO A 202 -13.75 20.22 7.67
CA PRO A 202 -14.39 20.05 8.99
C PRO A 202 -14.62 18.61 9.41
N ALA A 203 -14.82 17.70 8.44
CA ALA A 203 -15.03 16.28 8.69
C ALA A 203 -14.05 15.46 7.88
N GLY A 204 -13.06 14.89 8.55
CA GLY A 204 -12.16 13.90 7.95
C GLY A 204 -12.90 12.57 7.74
N SER A 205 -12.67 11.96 6.59
CA SER A 205 -13.15 10.61 6.26
C SER A 205 -12.09 9.87 5.50
N ILE A 206 -12.14 8.54 5.57
CA ILE A 206 -11.42 7.68 4.65
C ILE A 206 -12.38 7.11 3.61
N GLY A 207 -11.82 6.62 2.51
CA GLY A 207 -12.47 5.65 1.63
C GLY A 207 -11.66 4.37 1.65
N LEU A 208 -12.28 3.23 1.41
CA LEU A 208 -11.57 1.97 1.29
C LEU A 208 -11.49 1.54 -0.18
N GLY A 209 -10.41 0.85 -0.54
CA GLY A 209 -10.20 0.33 -1.89
C GLY A 209 -9.68 -1.10 -1.88
N ASP A 210 -10.06 -1.88 -2.87
CA ASP A 210 -9.41 -3.14 -3.17
C ASP A 210 -8.01 -2.89 -3.71
N GLY A 211 -7.07 -3.74 -3.36
CA GLY A 211 -5.73 -3.70 -3.89
C GLY A 211 -5.00 -5.02 -3.81
N ALA A 212 -4.33 -5.37 -4.90
CA ALA A 212 -3.35 -6.43 -4.92
C ALA A 212 -2.12 -5.96 -5.69
N ALA A 213 -0.93 -6.37 -5.28
CA ALA A 213 0.30 -5.98 -5.94
C ALA A 213 1.41 -7.01 -5.71
N PHE A 214 2.43 -6.95 -6.57
CA PHE A 214 3.68 -7.66 -6.34
C PHE A 214 4.88 -6.75 -6.60
N ALA A 215 5.98 -7.07 -5.96
CA ALA A 215 7.31 -6.59 -6.34
C ALA A 215 8.30 -7.75 -6.32
N VAL A 216 9.10 -7.84 -7.37
CA VAL A 216 10.26 -8.71 -7.43
C VAL A 216 11.48 -7.87 -7.12
N LEU A 217 12.21 -8.25 -6.08
CA LEU A 217 13.47 -7.65 -5.71
C LEU A 217 14.61 -8.59 -6.11
N ALA A 218 15.73 -8.00 -6.54
CA ALA A 218 16.96 -8.73 -6.83
C ALA A 218 18.15 -8.01 -6.17
N ARG A 219 19.21 -8.76 -5.90
CA ARG A 219 20.47 -8.19 -5.44
C ARG A 219 21.25 -7.67 -6.64
N GLY A 220 21.39 -6.35 -6.72
CA GLY A 220 21.99 -5.70 -7.89
C GLY A 220 21.14 -5.77 -9.15
N GLY A 221 21.70 -5.41 -10.28
CA GLY A 221 21.02 -5.38 -11.58
C GLY A 221 20.40 -4.01 -11.89
N ALA A 222 19.54 -3.99 -12.93
CA ALA A 222 18.82 -2.78 -13.32
C ALA A 222 17.57 -2.56 -12.48
N GLY A 223 17.13 -1.31 -12.38
CA GLY A 223 15.93 -0.90 -11.67
C GLY A 223 16.21 -0.01 -10.46
N PRO A 224 15.20 0.67 -9.93
CA PRO A 224 15.35 1.56 -8.78
C PRO A 224 15.88 0.84 -7.55
N CYS A 225 16.81 1.49 -6.86
CA CYS A 225 17.41 0.99 -5.63
C CYS A 225 16.52 1.30 -4.43
N LEU A 226 16.31 0.32 -3.55
CA LEU A 226 15.72 0.53 -2.23
C LEU A 226 16.82 1.10 -1.31
N SER A 227 17.09 2.40 -1.43
CA SER A 227 18.30 3.03 -0.90
C SER A 227 18.24 3.34 0.59
N ALA A 228 17.05 3.56 1.14
CA ALA A 228 16.84 3.73 2.57
C ALA A 228 15.44 3.28 2.99
N HIS A 229 15.32 2.87 4.24
CA HIS A 229 14.05 2.51 4.85
C HIS A 229 14.05 2.80 6.35
N SER A 230 12.87 3.06 6.88
CA SER A 230 12.63 3.16 8.32
C SER A 230 11.27 2.60 8.66
N VAL A 231 11.18 1.92 9.79
CA VAL A 231 9.92 1.48 10.40
C VAL A 231 9.98 1.83 11.88
N HIS A 232 8.96 2.53 12.36
CA HIS A 232 8.85 2.93 13.76
C HIS A 232 7.46 2.60 14.28
N ASN A 233 7.36 2.18 15.54
CA ASN A 233 6.09 1.97 16.21
C ASN A 233 6.04 2.81 17.48
N GLU A 234 5.10 3.75 17.54
CA GLU A 234 4.92 4.65 18.69
C GLU A 234 4.50 3.91 19.95
N MET A 235 3.73 2.81 19.81
CA MET A 235 3.10 2.08 20.92
C MET A 235 2.34 2.99 21.90
N HIS A 236 1.72 4.04 21.35
CA HIS A 236 1.04 5.07 22.15
C HIS A 236 -0.43 4.73 22.39
N HIS A 237 -1.18 4.41 21.34
CA HIS A 237 -2.62 4.13 21.38
C HIS A 237 -3.02 3.22 20.23
N VAL A 238 -4.15 2.49 20.37
CA VAL A 238 -4.58 1.50 19.35
C VAL A 238 -4.96 2.14 18.02
N THR A 239 -5.50 3.36 18.02
CA THR A 239 -5.97 4.04 16.78
C THR A 239 -5.48 5.47 16.61
N ALA A 240 -4.95 6.11 17.66
CA ALA A 240 -4.49 7.49 17.62
C ALA A 240 -2.97 7.59 17.60
N ASN A 241 -2.46 8.59 16.91
CA ASN A 241 -1.05 8.97 16.94
C ASN A 241 -0.75 9.88 18.15
N ARG A 242 0.51 10.02 18.49
CA ARG A 242 0.94 11.05 19.47
C ARG A 242 0.62 12.44 18.92
N ALA A 243 0.01 13.28 19.72
CA ALA A 243 -0.42 14.62 19.32
C ALA A 243 0.74 15.55 18.90
N ASP A 244 1.98 15.26 19.38
CA ASP A 244 3.20 15.97 19.05
C ASP A 244 3.80 15.53 17.68
N GLY A 245 3.26 14.47 17.05
CA GLY A 245 3.77 13.93 15.80
C GLY A 245 5.12 13.22 15.91
N GLY A 246 5.58 12.93 17.12
CA GLY A 246 6.90 12.37 17.39
C GLY A 246 7.16 11.03 16.69
N GLY A 247 6.13 10.21 16.46
CA GLY A 247 6.26 8.94 15.73
C GLY A 247 6.57 9.12 14.26
N PHE A 248 5.92 10.09 13.60
CA PHE A 248 6.22 10.45 12.22
C PHE A 248 7.66 10.93 12.09
N GLU A 249 8.08 11.79 12.99
CA GLU A 249 9.44 12.33 13.00
C GLU A 249 10.50 11.25 13.25
N ALA A 250 10.27 10.37 14.22
CA ALA A 250 11.16 9.24 14.51
C ALA A 250 11.28 8.27 13.32
N CYS A 251 10.18 8.09 12.54
CA CYS A 251 10.22 7.27 11.34
C CYS A 251 10.92 7.96 10.16
N PHE A 252 10.64 9.24 9.92
CA PHE A 252 11.09 9.90 8.69
C PHE A 252 12.50 10.49 8.77
N SER A 253 12.98 10.89 9.95
CA SER A 253 14.30 11.51 10.12
C SER A 253 15.49 10.64 9.65
N PRO A 254 15.53 9.31 9.92
CA PRO A 254 16.61 8.48 9.40
C PRO A 254 16.66 8.46 7.87
N VAL A 255 15.50 8.46 7.21
CA VAL A 255 15.42 8.47 5.75
C VAL A 255 15.79 9.85 5.20
N ALA A 256 15.39 10.93 5.88
CA ALA A 256 15.80 12.29 5.51
C ALA A 256 17.31 12.46 5.56
N GLY A 257 17.96 11.92 6.59
CA GLY A 257 19.42 11.89 6.68
C GLY A 257 20.08 11.14 5.52
N ALA A 258 19.54 9.96 5.15
CA ALA A 258 20.04 9.17 4.03
C ALA A 258 19.76 9.80 2.66
N ALA A 259 18.76 10.67 2.58
CA ALA A 259 18.33 11.38 1.36
C ALA A 259 19.03 12.76 1.19
N ALA A 260 19.93 13.14 2.08
CA ALA A 260 20.55 14.45 2.06
C ALA A 260 21.18 14.79 0.69
N GLY A 261 20.88 15.97 0.16
CA GLY A 261 21.34 16.44 -1.15
C GLY A 261 20.59 15.89 -2.36
N ARG A 262 19.62 15.00 -2.20
CA ARG A 262 18.78 14.49 -3.28
C ARG A 262 17.49 15.30 -3.40
N ARG A 263 17.03 15.49 -4.62
CA ARG A 263 15.71 16.07 -4.90
C ARG A 263 14.70 14.94 -4.95
N LEU A 264 13.74 14.95 -4.04
CA LEU A 264 12.72 13.92 -3.95
C LEU A 264 11.33 14.48 -4.19
N TRP A 265 10.42 13.61 -4.60
CA TRP A 265 8.99 13.79 -4.41
C TRP A 265 8.47 12.72 -3.44
N ILE A 266 7.30 12.95 -2.87
CA ILE A 266 6.79 12.15 -1.77
C ILE A 266 5.40 11.62 -2.12
N LYS A 267 5.24 10.28 -2.08
CA LYS A 267 3.94 9.64 -2.04
C LYS A 267 3.61 9.33 -0.58
N GLY A 268 2.86 10.21 0.05
CA GLY A 268 2.50 10.11 1.45
C GLY A 268 1.31 9.19 1.71
N HIS A 269 1.07 8.83 2.97
CA HIS A 269 -0.05 7.96 3.35
C HIS A 269 -1.41 8.60 3.10
N GLY A 270 -1.63 9.81 3.58
CA GLY A 270 -2.76 10.69 3.26
C GLY A 270 -4.10 10.02 3.02
N THR A 271 -4.75 9.50 4.07
CA THR A 271 -6.04 8.80 3.95
C THR A 271 -7.26 9.72 3.84
N GLY A 272 -7.11 10.98 4.26
CA GLY A 272 -8.20 11.95 4.39
C GLY A 272 -8.66 12.19 5.83
N THR A 273 -8.08 11.49 6.82
CA THR A 273 -8.28 11.83 8.23
C THR A 273 -7.58 13.15 8.59
N LEU A 274 -8.18 13.95 9.45
CA LEU A 274 -7.67 15.30 9.75
C LEU A 274 -6.36 15.25 10.55
N GLU A 275 -6.37 14.60 11.70
CA GLU A 275 -5.24 14.64 12.64
C GLU A 275 -4.01 13.94 12.05
N ALA A 276 -4.13 12.68 11.63
CA ALA A 276 -3.00 11.94 11.06
C ALA A 276 -2.50 12.59 9.76
N GLY A 277 -3.42 13.10 8.91
CA GLY A 277 -3.05 13.80 7.68
C GLY A 277 -2.27 15.08 7.94
N ARG A 278 -2.66 15.86 8.96
CA ARG A 278 -1.96 17.09 9.39
C ARG A 278 -0.57 16.76 9.93
N LEU A 279 -0.46 15.81 10.85
CA LEU A 279 0.80 15.43 11.47
C LEU A 279 1.81 14.90 10.44
N GLU A 280 1.35 14.03 9.53
CA GLU A 280 2.17 13.50 8.44
C GLU A 280 2.65 14.62 7.52
N ALA A 281 1.73 15.43 6.98
CA ALA A 281 2.06 16.50 6.04
C ALA A 281 3.06 17.51 6.63
N GLN A 282 2.85 17.92 7.89
CA GLN A 282 3.75 18.84 8.59
C GLN A 282 5.14 18.24 8.85
N ALA A 283 5.22 16.97 9.24
CA ALA A 283 6.49 16.27 9.44
C ALA A 283 7.27 16.15 8.11
N LEU A 284 6.58 15.76 7.03
CA LEU A 284 7.18 15.64 5.70
C LEU A 284 7.65 16.98 5.15
N ALA A 285 6.85 18.04 5.27
CA ALA A 285 7.24 19.38 4.82
C ALA A 285 8.47 19.91 5.57
N ARG A 286 8.59 19.63 6.87
CA ARG A 286 9.74 20.02 7.68
C ARG A 286 11.00 19.25 7.35
N LEU A 287 10.89 17.93 7.16
CA LEU A 287 12.05 17.05 6.95
C LEU A 287 12.51 17.00 5.49
N PHE A 288 11.63 17.27 4.55
CA PHE A 288 11.88 17.26 3.11
C PHE A 288 11.38 18.57 2.47
N PRO A 289 11.97 19.72 2.80
CA PRO A 289 11.48 21.00 2.34
C PRO A 289 11.48 21.09 0.81
N GLY A 290 10.35 21.56 0.27
CA GLY A 290 10.16 21.73 -1.17
C GLY A 290 9.88 20.44 -1.95
N ALA A 291 9.90 19.25 -1.32
CA ALA A 291 9.53 18.01 -1.98
C ALA A 291 8.01 17.96 -2.20
N PRO A 292 7.51 17.80 -3.45
CA PRO A 292 6.07 17.70 -3.70
C PRO A 292 5.48 16.48 -2.98
N LEU A 293 4.41 16.70 -2.22
CA LEU A 293 3.69 15.67 -1.48
C LEU A 293 2.37 15.35 -2.18
N VAL A 294 2.14 14.07 -2.47
CA VAL A 294 0.89 13.60 -3.07
C VAL A 294 0.27 12.45 -2.29
N SER A 295 -1.07 12.33 -2.38
CA SER A 295 -1.80 11.12 -2.01
C SER A 295 -2.87 10.80 -3.05
N TRP A 296 -3.02 9.50 -3.34
CA TRP A 296 -3.97 8.98 -4.31
C TRP A 296 -5.19 8.31 -3.65
N LYS A 297 -5.23 8.27 -2.32
CA LYS A 297 -6.32 7.61 -1.57
C LYS A 297 -7.67 8.32 -1.69
N GLY A 298 -7.66 9.61 -2.06
CA GLY A 298 -8.90 10.32 -2.42
C GLY A 298 -9.57 9.83 -3.70
N SER A 299 -8.84 9.03 -4.50
CA SER A 299 -9.32 8.40 -5.73
C SER A 299 -9.53 6.90 -5.56
N LEU A 300 -8.49 6.20 -5.14
CA LEU A 300 -8.45 4.73 -5.05
C LEU A 300 -9.08 4.19 -3.77
N GLY A 301 -9.27 5.04 -2.76
CA GLY A 301 -9.46 4.58 -1.40
C GLY A 301 -8.17 4.04 -0.76
N HIS A 302 -8.26 3.67 0.49
CA HIS A 302 -7.17 3.04 1.21
C HIS A 302 -7.20 1.53 0.97
N THR A 303 -6.19 1.00 0.31
CA THR A 303 -6.07 -0.44 0.00
C THR A 303 -5.42 -1.23 1.13
N LEU A 304 -5.56 -0.74 2.36
CA LEU A 304 -5.22 -1.40 3.63
C LEU A 304 -3.74 -1.86 3.68
N GLY A 305 -3.47 -3.10 4.06
CA GLY A 305 -2.11 -3.65 4.14
C GLY A 305 -1.39 -3.74 2.81
N SER A 306 -2.13 -3.73 1.69
CA SER A 306 -1.56 -3.76 0.34
C SER A 306 -1.09 -2.38 -0.15
N CYS A 307 -1.48 -1.28 0.51
CA CYS A 307 -1.30 0.07 -0.02
C CYS A 307 0.16 0.40 -0.38
N GLY A 308 1.12 -0.03 0.43
CA GLY A 308 2.53 0.27 0.19
C GLY A 308 3.05 -0.27 -1.15
N LEU A 309 2.64 -1.49 -1.52
CA LEU A 309 3.08 -2.11 -2.79
C LEU A 309 2.24 -1.63 -3.99
N VAL A 310 0.95 -1.41 -3.80
CA VAL A 310 0.08 -0.80 -4.82
C VAL A 310 0.63 0.58 -5.21
N GLU A 311 0.92 1.41 -4.22
CA GLU A 311 1.46 2.76 -4.42
C GLU A 311 2.88 2.75 -4.97
N LEU A 312 3.71 1.76 -4.61
CA LEU A 312 5.01 1.52 -5.23
C LEU A 312 4.88 1.26 -6.74
N ALA A 313 4.02 0.33 -7.14
CA ALA A 313 3.84 -0.01 -8.56
C ALA A 313 3.36 1.21 -9.38
N ILE A 314 2.43 2.00 -8.83
CA ILE A 314 1.98 3.24 -9.48
C ILE A 314 3.10 4.29 -9.55
N ALA A 315 3.92 4.42 -8.49
CA ALA A 315 5.04 5.35 -8.47
C ALA A 315 6.11 4.99 -9.50
N LEU A 316 6.39 3.71 -9.70
CA LEU A 316 7.30 3.24 -10.75
C LEU A 316 6.77 3.58 -12.15
N GLU A 317 5.49 3.38 -12.40
CA GLU A 317 4.83 3.82 -13.64
C GLU A 317 4.89 5.34 -13.83
N ALA A 318 4.75 6.12 -12.75
CA ALA A 318 4.86 7.57 -12.78
C ALA A 318 6.27 8.02 -13.17
N VAL A 319 7.29 7.39 -12.61
CA VAL A 319 8.70 7.64 -12.97
C VAL A 319 8.97 7.25 -14.42
N GLY A 320 8.55 6.05 -14.84
CA GLY A 320 8.71 5.59 -16.22
C GLY A 320 8.02 6.50 -17.24
N ALA A 321 6.87 7.07 -16.89
CA ALA A 321 6.14 8.04 -17.71
C ALA A 321 6.72 9.47 -17.64
N GLY A 322 7.62 9.75 -16.70
CA GLY A 322 8.17 11.10 -16.45
C GLY A 322 7.16 12.07 -15.81
N GLN A 323 6.06 11.57 -15.25
CA GLN A 323 4.99 12.38 -14.66
C GLN A 323 4.31 11.66 -13.51
N ALA A 324 4.27 12.29 -12.34
CA ALA A 324 3.49 11.85 -11.19
C ALA A 324 2.11 12.52 -11.17
N PRO A 325 1.03 11.77 -10.86
CA PRO A 325 -0.27 12.36 -10.58
C PRO A 325 -0.24 13.20 -9.30
N GLY A 326 -0.99 14.29 -9.27
CA GLY A 326 -1.21 15.10 -8.08
C GLY A 326 -2.10 14.42 -7.04
N THR A 327 -2.40 15.14 -5.97
CA THR A 327 -3.32 14.69 -4.93
C THR A 327 -4.76 14.74 -5.42
N VAL A 328 -5.41 13.60 -5.47
CA VAL A 328 -6.80 13.49 -5.91
C VAL A 328 -7.74 13.55 -4.71
N GLY A 329 -8.81 14.32 -4.84
CA GLY A 329 -9.88 14.37 -3.86
C GLY A 329 -9.78 15.47 -2.81
N GLY A 330 -8.61 16.08 -2.66
CA GLY A 330 -8.37 17.23 -1.82
C GLY A 330 -8.54 18.58 -2.55
N GLY A 331 -8.37 19.64 -1.82
CA GLY A 331 -8.32 21.03 -2.28
C GLY A 331 -7.88 21.94 -1.15
N PRO A 332 -7.36 23.14 -1.46
CA PRO A 332 -6.92 24.07 -0.44
C PRO A 332 -8.09 24.50 0.48
N PRO A 333 -7.82 24.95 1.70
CA PRO A 333 -6.47 25.01 2.29
C PRO A 333 -5.89 23.62 2.60
N TRP A 334 -4.56 23.51 2.48
CA TRP A 334 -3.80 22.30 2.74
C TRP A 334 -3.09 22.36 4.09
N PHE A 335 -2.84 21.20 4.72
CA PHE A 335 -2.04 21.11 5.95
C PHE A 335 -0.56 21.46 5.78
N ALA A 336 -0.06 21.48 4.55
CA ALA A 336 1.31 21.88 4.22
C ALA A 336 1.39 22.45 2.80
N ASP A 337 2.27 23.42 2.59
CA ASP A 337 2.40 24.17 1.32
C ASP A 337 2.99 23.33 0.17
N ASN A 338 3.63 22.21 0.49
CA ASN A 338 4.22 21.30 -0.50
C ASN A 338 3.25 20.25 -1.05
N VAL A 339 1.98 20.26 -0.66
CA VAL A 339 0.98 19.35 -1.24
C VAL A 339 0.73 19.75 -2.70
N ALA A 340 1.07 18.83 -3.61
CA ALA A 340 0.86 19.01 -5.03
C ALA A 340 -0.58 18.63 -5.42
N ALA A 341 -1.38 19.60 -5.83
CA ALA A 341 -2.75 19.39 -6.30
C ALA A 341 -2.81 18.81 -7.71
N SER A 342 -1.86 19.20 -8.57
CA SER A 342 -1.82 18.79 -9.98
C SER A 342 -0.64 17.88 -10.28
N SER A 343 -0.73 17.17 -11.40
CA SER A 343 0.38 16.34 -11.90
C SER A 343 1.63 17.20 -12.17
N PHE A 344 2.81 16.61 -11.93
CA PHE A 344 4.11 17.28 -12.11
C PHE A 344 5.13 16.34 -12.77
N SER A 345 6.22 16.93 -13.32
CA SER A 345 7.34 16.15 -13.89
C SER A 345 8.09 15.39 -12.80
N THR A 346 8.40 14.12 -13.04
CA THR A 346 9.30 13.33 -12.17
C THR A 346 10.74 13.36 -12.60
N ARG A 347 11.05 13.94 -13.77
CA ARG A 347 12.39 13.93 -14.38
C ARG A 347 13.41 14.78 -13.62
N ASP A 348 12.93 15.69 -12.79
CA ASP A 348 13.76 16.60 -12.00
C ASP A 348 14.08 16.05 -10.62
N TYR A 349 13.65 14.81 -10.30
CA TYR A 349 13.81 14.19 -9.00
C TYR A 349 14.69 12.94 -9.07
N ASP A 350 15.54 12.79 -8.08
CA ASP A 350 16.51 11.69 -7.97
C ASP A 350 15.87 10.42 -7.35
N GLY A 351 14.64 10.55 -6.86
CA GLY A 351 13.92 9.44 -6.26
C GLY A 351 12.54 9.81 -5.71
N VAL A 352 11.88 8.81 -5.17
CA VAL A 352 10.58 8.93 -4.50
C VAL A 352 10.62 8.37 -3.09
N LEU A 353 10.08 9.12 -2.14
CA LEU A 353 9.80 8.65 -0.79
C LEU A 353 8.36 8.13 -0.74
N LEU A 354 8.18 6.88 -0.33
CA LEU A 354 6.86 6.31 -0.04
C LEU A 354 6.69 6.18 1.47
N THR A 355 5.57 6.68 2.00
CA THR A 355 5.24 6.55 3.42
C THR A 355 3.94 5.79 3.64
N SER A 356 3.84 5.10 4.76
CA SER A 356 2.63 4.47 5.22
C SER A 356 2.49 4.57 6.73
N ASN A 357 1.26 4.78 7.19
CA ASN A 357 0.93 4.88 8.60
C ASN A 357 -0.20 3.91 8.92
N ALA A 358 -0.17 3.31 10.09
CA ALA A 358 -1.14 2.32 10.50
C ALA A 358 -1.70 2.62 11.89
N PHE A 359 -2.87 2.08 12.18
CA PHE A 359 -3.37 1.97 13.53
C PHE A 359 -2.34 1.27 14.43
N GLY A 360 -2.31 1.64 15.70
CA GLY A 360 -1.28 1.21 16.64
C GLY A 360 -0.04 2.10 16.62
N GLY A 361 -0.02 3.17 15.80
CA GLY A 361 1.10 4.09 15.69
C GLY A 361 2.30 3.51 14.94
N ALA A 362 2.06 2.57 14.02
CA ALA A 362 3.12 2.06 13.16
C ALA A 362 3.30 2.97 11.94
N HIS A 363 4.54 3.36 11.67
CA HIS A 363 4.96 4.20 10.56
C HIS A 363 6.02 3.50 9.75
N ALA A 364 6.00 3.67 8.44
CA ALA A 364 7.02 3.17 7.54
C ALA A 364 7.36 4.21 6.47
N ALA A 365 8.63 4.26 6.09
CA ALA A 365 9.14 5.12 5.04
C ALA A 365 10.19 4.37 4.22
N PHE A 366 10.08 4.47 2.88
CA PHE A 366 10.99 3.85 1.93
C PHE A 366 11.42 4.85 0.88
N LEU A 367 12.72 4.93 0.65
CA LEU A 367 13.31 5.74 -0.40
C LEU A 367 13.69 4.83 -1.57
N LEU A 368 13.10 5.10 -2.73
CA LEU A 368 13.53 4.55 -4.01
C LEU A 368 14.36 5.60 -4.73
N SER A 369 15.59 5.29 -5.05
CA SER A 369 16.44 6.15 -5.88
C SER A 369 16.52 5.62 -7.31
N HIS A 370 16.59 6.56 -8.25
CA HIS A 370 16.83 6.33 -9.65
C HIS A 370 18.30 6.63 -9.88
N ASP A 371 19.13 5.58 -9.93
CA ASP A 371 20.54 5.72 -10.28
C ASP A 371 20.73 5.53 -11.78
#